data_600184d8aac49402a8c722dcf9e6ce4f
#
_entry.id   600184d8aac49402a8c722dcf9e6ce4f
#
_cell.length_a   1.000
_cell.length_b   1.000
_cell.length_c   1.000
_cell.angle_alpha   90.00
_cell.angle_beta   90.00
_cell.angle_gamma   90.00
#
_symmetry.space_group_name_H-M   'P 1'
#
loop_
_entity.id
_entity.type
_entity.pdbx_description
1 polymer ?
#
loop_
_entity_poly.entity_id
_entity_poly.type
_entity_poly.pdbx_seq_one_letter_code
_entity_poly.pdbx_strand_id
1 'polypeptide(L)'
;ELASLAFEKAHPGVNVQFNLGASSDLARFVEEGAPADIFASADIANMDKVESEDLLDSPPIIFATNYLEIVVEKGNPLNILSLQDLTNSDLIFITTNPDAPIGRYTTEVLKKASVTIAPDSFENNVKSIMLKVAGGEADAGIVYHSEVVAADGEVDGVEIPSEFNILAEYPIGIISTSDNKELARGFIDFLLSPDGRAILSQHGFGLL
;
A
#
# COMPACT_ATOMS: atom_id res chain seq x y z
N GLU A 1 4.11 -5.56 -10.49
CA GLU A 1 4.71 -6.65 -11.32
C GLU A 1 4.08 -6.71 -12.72
N LEU A 2 2.74 -6.72 -12.92
CA LEU A 2 2.15 -6.81 -14.28
C LEU A 2 2.49 -5.59 -15.14
N ALA A 3 2.53 -4.41 -14.55
CA ALA A 3 2.95 -3.21 -15.27
C ALA A 3 4.41 -3.28 -15.71
N SER A 4 5.30 -3.90 -14.90
CA SER A 4 6.69 -4.09 -15.31
C SER A 4 6.82 -5.06 -16.48
N LEU A 5 6.10 -6.16 -16.46
CA LEU A 5 6.09 -7.11 -17.58
C LEU A 5 5.62 -6.47 -18.89
N ALA A 6 4.61 -5.59 -18.82
CA ALA A 6 4.13 -4.85 -19.98
C ALA A 6 5.18 -3.84 -20.48
N PHE A 7 5.86 -3.14 -19.56
CA PHE A 7 6.93 -2.21 -19.88
C PHE A 7 8.15 -2.91 -20.49
N GLU A 8 8.62 -4.01 -19.90
CA GLU A 8 9.73 -4.82 -20.39
C GLU A 8 9.47 -5.35 -21.81
N LYS A 9 8.26 -5.79 -22.09
CA LYS A 9 7.85 -6.23 -23.43
C LYS A 9 7.98 -5.14 -24.48
N ALA A 10 7.72 -3.89 -24.10
CA ALA A 10 7.87 -2.72 -24.97
C ALA A 10 9.33 -2.23 -25.06
N HIS A 11 10.19 -2.61 -24.11
CA HIS A 11 11.58 -2.18 -24.00
C HIS A 11 12.53 -3.39 -23.91
N PRO A 12 12.82 -4.09 -25.04
CA PRO A 12 13.68 -5.27 -25.05
C PRO A 12 15.06 -5.01 -24.43
N GLY A 13 15.44 -5.85 -23.47
CA GLY A 13 16.71 -5.73 -22.74
C GLY A 13 16.59 -4.98 -21.41
N VAL A 14 15.45 -4.39 -21.10
CA VAL A 14 15.14 -3.85 -19.76
C VAL A 14 14.65 -4.97 -18.87
N ASN A 15 15.09 -4.97 -17.59
CA ASN A 15 14.62 -5.86 -16.54
C ASN A 15 14.30 -5.02 -15.31
N VAL A 16 13.04 -5.00 -14.90
CA VAL A 16 12.56 -4.26 -13.71
C VAL A 16 12.61 -5.18 -12.50
N GLN A 17 13.43 -4.84 -11.54
CA GLN A 17 13.58 -5.59 -10.29
C GLN A 17 12.87 -4.85 -9.15
N PHE A 18 12.15 -5.59 -8.32
CA PHE A 18 11.44 -5.05 -7.16
C PHE A 18 12.12 -5.41 -5.85
N ASN A 19 12.30 -4.40 -5.01
CA ASN A 19 12.50 -4.59 -3.59
C ASN A 19 11.17 -4.23 -2.90
N LEU A 20 10.50 -5.21 -2.31
CA LEU A 20 9.17 -5.06 -1.70
C LEU A 20 9.29 -5.03 -0.18
N GLY A 21 8.63 -4.05 0.45
CA GLY A 21 8.64 -3.87 1.88
C GLY A 21 7.69 -2.77 2.35
N ALA A 22 7.68 -2.50 3.64
CA ALA A 22 6.98 -1.34 4.17
C ALA A 22 7.67 -0.05 3.65
N SER A 23 6.87 0.97 3.28
CA SER A 23 7.42 2.22 2.74
C SER A 23 8.42 2.88 3.69
N SER A 24 8.22 2.77 5.01
CA SER A 24 9.15 3.27 6.03
C SER A 24 10.52 2.60 5.99
N ASP A 25 10.56 1.27 5.76
CA ASP A 25 11.82 0.54 5.65
C ASP A 25 12.53 0.85 4.34
N LEU A 26 11.77 0.93 3.24
CA LEU A 26 12.32 1.24 1.92
C LEU A 26 12.85 2.68 1.86
N ALA A 27 12.15 3.65 2.46
CA ALA A 27 12.64 5.03 2.59
C ALA A 27 13.97 5.06 3.33
N ARG A 28 14.05 4.39 4.49
CA ARG A 28 15.30 4.27 5.25
C ARG A 28 16.44 3.64 4.43
N PHE A 29 16.17 2.61 3.64
CA PHE A 29 17.19 2.01 2.77
C PHE A 29 17.69 3.00 1.71
N VAL A 30 16.82 3.83 1.14
CA VAL A 30 17.20 4.90 0.21
C VAL A 30 18.08 5.94 0.94
N GLU A 31 17.68 6.36 2.15
CA GLU A 31 18.46 7.28 3.00
C GLU A 31 19.84 6.71 3.34
N GLU A 32 19.96 5.41 3.56
CA GLU A 32 21.23 4.69 3.79
C GLU A 32 22.05 4.45 2.51
N GLY A 33 21.56 4.89 1.34
CA GLY A 33 22.26 4.79 0.07
C GLY A 33 22.13 3.43 -0.63
N ALA A 34 21.09 2.65 -0.34
CA ALA A 34 20.80 1.43 -1.07
C ALA A 34 20.54 1.74 -2.55
N PRO A 35 21.08 0.95 -3.51
CA PRO A 35 20.90 1.20 -4.92
C PRO A 35 19.44 1.02 -5.33
N ALA A 36 18.86 2.07 -5.90
CA ALA A 36 17.52 2.07 -6.48
C ALA A 36 17.43 3.11 -7.60
N ASP A 37 16.60 2.86 -8.60
CA ASP A 37 16.31 3.82 -9.66
C ASP A 37 15.03 4.60 -9.36
N ILE A 38 14.04 3.96 -8.73
CA ILE A 38 12.74 4.49 -8.42
C ILE A 38 12.39 4.15 -6.97
N PHE A 39 11.82 5.10 -6.26
CA PHE A 39 11.13 4.87 -5.00
C PHE A 39 9.64 5.16 -5.18
N ALA A 40 8.80 4.20 -4.81
CA ALA A 40 7.35 4.34 -4.75
C ALA A 40 6.88 4.09 -3.31
N SER A 41 6.05 4.96 -2.78
CA SER A 41 5.56 4.90 -1.40
C SER A 41 4.04 4.73 -1.37
N ALA A 42 3.56 4.06 -0.34
CA ALA A 42 2.13 3.95 -0.05
C ALA A 42 1.59 5.14 0.79
N ASP A 43 2.40 6.15 1.01
CA ASP A 43 2.01 7.43 1.61
C ASP A 43 2.98 8.57 1.26
N ILE A 44 2.49 9.79 1.43
CA ILE A 44 3.27 11.02 1.23
C ILE A 44 4.39 11.14 2.28
N ALA A 45 4.11 10.82 3.54
CA ALA A 45 5.05 11.10 4.64
C ALA A 45 6.39 10.35 4.52
N ASN A 46 6.43 9.15 3.94
CA ASN A 46 7.68 8.46 3.69
C ASN A 46 8.37 8.94 2.40
N MET A 47 7.62 9.44 1.42
CA MET A 47 8.20 10.12 0.26
C MET A 47 8.85 11.44 0.65
N ASP A 48 8.19 12.24 1.51
CA ASP A 48 8.70 13.52 2.01
C ASP A 48 10.04 13.37 2.74
N LYS A 49 10.28 12.25 3.44
CA LYS A 49 11.59 11.96 4.06
C LYS A 49 12.69 11.88 3.00
N VAL A 50 12.45 11.12 1.94
CA VAL A 50 13.41 10.95 0.84
C VAL A 50 13.60 12.25 0.07
N GLU A 51 12.53 13.02 -0.16
CA GLU A 51 12.59 14.32 -0.83
C GLU A 51 13.34 15.37 0.01
N SER A 52 13.08 15.43 1.32
CA SER A 52 13.72 16.40 2.22
C SER A 52 15.24 16.23 2.38
N GLU A 53 15.76 15.05 2.05
CA GLU A 53 17.20 14.74 2.04
C GLU A 53 17.82 14.91 0.63
N ASP A 54 17.09 15.56 -0.32
CA ASP A 54 17.52 15.78 -1.70
C ASP A 54 17.89 14.48 -2.45
N LEU A 55 17.24 13.37 -2.10
CA LEU A 55 17.52 12.05 -2.70
C LEU A 55 16.70 11.77 -3.97
N LEU A 56 15.82 12.68 -4.39
CA LEU A 56 15.07 12.59 -5.64
C LEU A 56 15.67 13.46 -6.74
N ASP A 57 15.60 12.99 -7.99
CA ASP A 57 16.03 13.74 -9.19
C ASP A 57 15.10 14.91 -9.53
N SER A 58 13.82 14.78 -9.16
CA SER A 58 12.78 15.78 -9.37
C SER A 58 11.65 15.56 -8.35
N PRO A 59 10.75 16.55 -8.15
CA PRO A 59 9.61 16.35 -7.26
C PRO A 59 8.82 15.08 -7.60
N PRO A 60 8.36 14.31 -6.59
CA PRO A 60 7.60 13.10 -6.79
C PRO A 60 6.22 13.42 -7.39
N ILE A 61 5.60 12.45 -8.03
CA ILE A 61 4.25 12.56 -8.58
C ILE A 61 3.35 11.47 -8.01
N ILE A 62 2.06 11.77 -7.85
CA ILE A 62 1.08 10.75 -7.44
C ILE A 62 0.73 9.91 -8.67
N PHE A 63 1.02 8.61 -8.63
CA PHE A 63 0.74 7.70 -9.74
C PHE A 63 -0.51 6.85 -9.54
N ALA A 64 -0.95 6.67 -8.29
CA ALA A 64 -2.14 5.93 -7.93
C ALA A 64 -2.72 6.42 -6.60
N THR A 65 -3.95 6.04 -6.32
CA THR A 65 -4.58 6.19 -5.01
C THR A 65 -5.12 4.86 -4.52
N ASN A 66 -5.47 4.79 -3.24
CA ASN A 66 -6.10 3.62 -2.67
C ASN A 66 -7.04 4.06 -1.53
N TYR A 67 -7.94 3.20 -1.12
CA TYR A 67 -8.75 3.39 0.07
C TYR A 67 -8.63 2.13 0.96
N LEU A 68 -9.14 2.22 2.17
CA LEU A 68 -8.98 1.17 3.15
C LEU A 68 -10.25 0.33 3.28
N GLU A 69 -10.07 -0.94 3.59
CA GLU A 69 -11.12 -1.89 3.91
C GLU A 69 -10.77 -2.65 5.20
N ILE A 70 -11.78 -3.14 5.87
CA ILE A 70 -11.59 -4.14 6.91
C ILE A 70 -11.47 -5.49 6.21
N VAL A 71 -10.32 -6.14 6.31
CA VAL A 71 -10.16 -7.52 5.82
C VAL A 71 -10.66 -8.49 6.87
N VAL A 72 -11.42 -9.48 6.43
CA VAL A 72 -11.99 -10.56 7.25
C VAL A 72 -11.80 -11.90 6.56
N GLU A 73 -11.90 -12.99 7.28
CA GLU A 73 -11.87 -14.34 6.72
C GLU A 73 -12.97 -14.50 5.66
N LYS A 74 -12.69 -15.32 4.65
CA LYS A 74 -13.64 -15.65 3.58
C LYS A 74 -14.99 -16.08 4.10
N GLY A 75 -16.05 -15.46 3.59
CA GLY A 75 -17.43 -15.67 4.02
C GLY A 75 -17.80 -14.89 5.28
N ASN A 76 -16.87 -14.12 5.84
CA ASN A 76 -17.10 -13.27 7.03
C ASN A 76 -17.85 -14.02 8.16
N PRO A 77 -17.30 -15.11 8.68
CA PRO A 77 -18.01 -15.99 9.61
C PRO A 77 -18.41 -15.30 10.92
N LEU A 78 -17.72 -14.22 11.30
CA LEU A 78 -18.00 -13.45 12.51
C LEU A 78 -18.92 -12.27 12.28
N ASN A 79 -19.42 -12.08 11.03
CA ASN A 79 -20.35 -11.02 10.63
C ASN A 79 -19.89 -9.62 11.04
N ILE A 80 -18.62 -9.31 10.79
CA ILE A 80 -18.00 -7.99 10.98
C ILE A 80 -18.46 -7.10 9.83
N LEU A 81 -19.25 -6.05 10.09
CA LEU A 81 -19.86 -5.20 9.07
C LEU A 81 -19.42 -3.74 9.17
N SER A 82 -18.72 -3.37 10.23
CA SER A 82 -18.33 -1.98 10.49
C SER A 82 -17.10 -1.88 11.38
N LEU A 83 -16.49 -0.68 11.43
CA LEU A 83 -15.41 -0.38 12.37
C LEU A 83 -15.85 -0.54 13.84
N GLN A 84 -17.14 -0.33 14.13
CA GLN A 84 -17.67 -0.48 15.49
C GLN A 84 -17.65 -1.95 15.95
N ASP A 85 -17.83 -2.90 15.05
CA ASP A 85 -17.82 -4.33 15.38
C ASP A 85 -16.42 -4.78 15.85
N LEU A 86 -15.36 -4.09 15.39
CA LEU A 86 -13.99 -4.35 15.84
C LEU A 86 -13.77 -4.08 17.34
N THR A 87 -14.70 -3.40 18.01
CA THR A 87 -14.60 -3.17 19.47
C THR A 87 -15.01 -4.38 20.31
N ASN A 88 -15.50 -5.44 19.66
CA ASN A 88 -15.77 -6.70 20.36
C ASN A 88 -14.46 -7.33 20.84
N SER A 89 -14.31 -7.46 22.16
CA SER A 89 -13.09 -7.97 22.81
C SER A 89 -12.79 -9.45 22.53
N ASP A 90 -13.74 -10.17 21.93
CA ASP A 90 -13.55 -11.58 21.56
C ASP A 90 -12.89 -11.71 20.17
N LEU A 91 -12.73 -10.60 19.42
CA LEU A 91 -12.09 -10.58 18.13
C LEU A 91 -10.59 -10.31 18.25
N ILE A 92 -9.82 -11.03 17.46
CA ILE A 92 -8.38 -10.79 17.26
C ILE A 92 -8.21 -9.78 16.13
N PHE A 93 -8.02 -8.50 16.50
CA PHE A 93 -7.75 -7.41 15.55
C PHE A 93 -6.26 -7.13 15.45
N ILE A 94 -5.74 -7.11 14.23
CA ILE A 94 -4.33 -6.87 13.96
C ILE A 94 -4.11 -5.70 13.00
N THR A 95 -2.96 -5.03 13.12
CA THR A 95 -2.52 -3.96 12.21
C THR A 95 -1.00 -3.96 12.10
N THR A 96 -0.42 -2.97 11.41
CA THR A 96 1.04 -2.76 11.41
C THR A 96 1.44 -1.73 12.46
N ASN A 97 2.76 -1.61 12.69
CA ASN A 97 3.30 -0.56 13.54
C ASN A 97 2.79 0.82 13.06
N PRO A 98 2.43 1.76 13.96
CA PRO A 98 1.98 3.11 13.60
C PRO A 98 2.97 3.93 12.74
N ASP A 99 4.24 3.57 12.71
CA ASP A 99 5.23 4.21 11.83
C ASP A 99 5.10 3.77 10.36
N ALA A 100 4.46 2.63 10.12
CA ALA A 100 4.14 2.18 8.76
C ALA A 100 2.86 2.86 8.23
N PRO A 101 2.73 3.06 6.91
CA PRO A 101 1.58 3.73 6.31
C PRO A 101 0.23 3.17 6.77
N ILE A 102 0.03 1.85 6.68
CA ILE A 102 -1.27 1.24 7.05
C ILE A 102 -1.57 1.38 8.54
N GLY A 103 -0.59 1.29 9.43
CA GLY A 103 -0.78 1.48 10.87
C GLY A 103 -1.18 2.92 11.21
N ARG A 104 -0.59 3.90 10.53
CA ARG A 104 -0.97 5.31 10.64
C ARG A 104 -2.38 5.54 10.12
N TYR A 105 -2.72 5.06 8.93
CA TYR A 105 -4.05 5.18 8.37
C TYR A 105 -5.10 4.46 9.21
N THR A 106 -4.81 3.28 9.75
CA THR A 106 -5.67 2.58 10.71
C THR A 106 -5.99 3.46 11.90
N THR A 107 -4.99 4.08 12.49
CA THR A 107 -5.17 5.02 13.62
C THR A 107 -6.07 6.20 13.25
N GLU A 108 -5.88 6.77 12.06
CA GLU A 108 -6.67 7.90 11.57
C GLU A 108 -8.12 7.51 11.29
N VAL A 109 -8.37 6.37 10.65
CA VAL A 109 -9.70 5.83 10.36
C VAL A 109 -10.47 5.59 11.66
N LEU A 110 -9.85 4.88 12.62
CA LEU A 110 -10.46 4.61 13.92
C LEU A 110 -10.79 5.91 14.67
N LYS A 111 -9.89 6.90 14.62
CA LYS A 111 -10.11 8.22 15.22
C LYS A 111 -11.29 8.96 14.56
N LYS A 112 -11.36 8.99 13.21
CA LYS A 112 -12.47 9.61 12.48
C LYS A 112 -13.81 8.97 12.82
N ALA A 113 -13.83 7.64 12.95
CA ALA A 113 -15.02 6.88 13.32
C ALA A 113 -15.35 6.94 14.83
N SER A 114 -14.51 7.61 15.64
CA SER A 114 -14.62 7.63 17.11
C SER A 114 -14.60 6.21 17.72
N VAL A 115 -13.88 5.29 17.10
CA VAL A 115 -13.67 3.92 17.57
C VAL A 115 -12.35 3.85 18.33
N THR A 116 -12.40 3.27 19.53
CA THR A 116 -11.20 3.04 20.35
C THR A 116 -10.99 1.55 20.52
N ILE A 117 -9.93 1.04 19.95
CA ILE A 117 -9.50 -0.36 20.03
C ILE A 117 -7.98 -0.41 20.06
N ALA A 118 -7.43 -1.33 20.85
CA ALA A 118 -6.03 -1.68 20.80
C ALA A 118 -5.86 -2.93 19.93
N PRO A 119 -4.91 -2.96 18.99
CA PRO A 119 -4.63 -4.17 18.22
C PRO A 119 -4.01 -5.25 19.13
N ASP A 120 -4.34 -6.51 18.87
CA ASP A 120 -3.78 -7.67 19.58
C ASP A 120 -2.33 -7.92 19.16
N SER A 121 -1.97 -7.59 17.91
CA SER A 121 -0.59 -7.60 17.46
C SER A 121 -0.30 -6.56 16.38
N PHE A 122 0.99 -6.23 16.26
CA PHE A 122 1.54 -5.42 15.18
C PHE A 122 2.32 -6.30 14.21
N GLU A 123 1.90 -6.29 12.96
CA GLU A 123 2.52 -7.06 11.90
C GLU A 123 3.61 -6.24 11.18
N ASN A 124 4.58 -6.93 10.57
CA ASN A 124 5.68 -6.28 9.87
C ASN A 124 5.24 -5.53 8.60
N ASN A 125 4.16 -6.01 7.96
CA ASN A 125 3.62 -5.42 6.73
C ASN A 125 2.19 -5.89 6.47
N VAL A 126 1.52 -5.29 5.49
CA VAL A 126 0.13 -5.61 5.10
C VAL A 126 -0.03 -7.08 4.67
N LYS A 127 0.96 -7.62 3.96
CA LYS A 127 0.92 -9.03 3.52
C LYS A 127 0.82 -10.01 4.70
N SER A 128 1.49 -9.69 5.82
CA SER A 128 1.37 -10.51 7.04
C SER A 128 -0.03 -10.45 7.63
N ILE A 129 -0.71 -9.29 7.59
CA ILE A 129 -2.12 -9.16 8.00
C ILE A 129 -2.98 -10.07 7.11
N MET A 130 -2.85 -9.94 5.78
CA MET A 130 -3.62 -10.74 4.83
C MET A 130 -3.48 -12.24 5.07
N LEU A 131 -2.25 -12.73 5.26
CA LEU A 131 -1.97 -14.14 5.49
C LEU A 131 -2.59 -14.65 6.80
N LYS A 132 -2.51 -13.87 7.88
CA LYS A 132 -3.07 -14.25 9.18
C LYS A 132 -4.59 -14.30 9.17
N VAL A 133 -5.23 -13.32 8.53
CA VAL A 133 -6.68 -13.30 8.38
C VAL A 133 -7.15 -14.44 7.47
N ALA A 134 -6.51 -14.66 6.32
CA ALA A 134 -6.84 -15.78 5.44
C ALA A 134 -6.64 -17.14 6.11
N GLY A 135 -5.67 -17.25 7.02
CA GLY A 135 -5.36 -18.48 7.77
C GLY A 135 -6.16 -18.66 9.05
N GLY A 136 -7.05 -17.73 9.42
CA GLY A 136 -7.83 -17.77 10.67
C GLY A 136 -6.99 -17.56 11.94
N GLU A 137 -5.79 -16.99 11.82
CA GLU A 137 -4.95 -16.62 12.96
C GLU A 137 -5.32 -15.23 13.53
N ALA A 138 -6.08 -14.45 12.77
CA ALA A 138 -6.68 -13.18 13.16
C ALA A 138 -8.06 -13.07 12.54
N ASP A 139 -8.98 -12.38 13.22
CA ASP A 139 -10.37 -12.23 12.78
C ASP A 139 -10.56 -11.04 11.85
N ALA A 140 -9.78 -9.98 12.05
CA ALA A 140 -9.84 -8.78 11.23
C ALA A 140 -8.54 -7.98 11.23
N GLY A 141 -8.38 -7.19 10.17
CA GLY A 141 -7.36 -6.16 10.05
C GLY A 141 -7.87 -5.00 9.19
N ILE A 142 -7.13 -3.91 9.13
CA ILE A 142 -7.37 -2.83 8.15
C ILE A 142 -6.24 -2.89 7.14
N VAL A 143 -6.61 -2.95 5.84
CA VAL A 143 -5.70 -3.09 4.71
C VAL A 143 -6.14 -2.19 3.56
N TYR A 144 -5.34 -2.11 2.49
CA TYR A 144 -5.75 -1.43 1.27
C TYR A 144 -6.72 -2.29 0.45
N HIS A 145 -7.66 -1.66 -0.23
CA HIS A 145 -8.58 -2.33 -1.17
C HIS A 145 -7.82 -3.17 -2.21
N SER A 146 -6.71 -2.67 -2.74
CA SER A 146 -5.89 -3.42 -3.70
C SER A 146 -5.37 -4.75 -3.17
N GLU A 147 -5.14 -4.89 -1.85
CA GLU A 147 -4.73 -6.15 -1.24
C GLU A 147 -5.88 -7.16 -1.21
N VAL A 148 -7.10 -6.69 -0.93
CA VAL A 148 -8.31 -7.53 -0.97
C VAL A 148 -8.56 -8.02 -2.39
N VAL A 149 -8.46 -7.12 -3.39
CA VAL A 149 -8.56 -7.50 -4.82
C VAL A 149 -7.49 -8.51 -5.22
N ALA A 150 -6.25 -8.31 -4.77
CA ALA A 150 -5.13 -9.21 -5.08
C ALA A 150 -5.25 -10.59 -4.43
N ALA A 151 -6.02 -10.72 -3.36
CA ALA A 151 -6.26 -11.99 -2.68
C ALA A 151 -7.20 -12.95 -3.44
N ASP A 152 -7.81 -12.49 -4.55
CA ASP A 152 -8.62 -13.30 -5.48
C ASP A 152 -9.66 -14.19 -4.76
N GLY A 153 -10.32 -13.62 -3.74
CA GLY A 153 -11.38 -14.28 -2.97
C GLY A 153 -10.88 -15.26 -1.88
N GLU A 154 -9.65 -15.15 -1.44
CA GLU A 154 -9.16 -15.87 -0.25
C GLU A 154 -9.59 -15.21 1.05
N VAL A 155 -9.95 -13.94 0.99
CA VAL A 155 -10.51 -13.13 2.09
C VAL A 155 -11.68 -12.32 1.56
N ASP A 156 -12.46 -11.72 2.46
CA ASP A 156 -13.47 -10.72 2.11
C ASP A 156 -13.06 -9.34 2.65
N GLY A 157 -13.45 -8.30 1.90
CA GLY A 157 -13.32 -6.90 2.30
C GLY A 157 -14.66 -6.36 2.82
N VAL A 158 -14.62 -5.62 3.92
CA VAL A 158 -15.76 -4.86 4.42
C VAL A 158 -15.47 -3.38 4.22
N GLU A 159 -16.35 -2.73 3.47
CA GLU A 159 -16.19 -1.32 3.11
C GLU A 159 -16.22 -0.41 4.33
N ILE A 160 -15.26 0.51 4.43
CA ILE A 160 -15.26 1.58 5.41
C ILE A 160 -15.94 2.80 4.78
N PRO A 161 -17.03 3.34 5.40
CA PRO A 161 -17.73 4.51 4.88
C PRO A 161 -16.77 5.66 4.55
N SER A 162 -17.01 6.34 3.43
CA SER A 162 -16.10 7.36 2.89
C SER A 162 -15.82 8.53 3.85
N GLU A 163 -16.76 8.86 4.73
CA GLU A 163 -16.59 9.88 5.77
C GLU A 163 -15.53 9.52 6.82
N PHE A 164 -15.28 8.23 7.03
CA PHE A 164 -14.23 7.72 7.95
C PHE A 164 -12.98 7.27 7.22
N ASN A 165 -13.09 6.94 5.94
CA ASN A 165 -12.00 6.39 5.15
C ASN A 165 -10.88 7.43 4.88
N ILE A 166 -9.76 6.95 4.43
CA ILE A 166 -8.59 7.72 3.99
C ILE A 166 -8.35 7.40 2.53
N LEU A 167 -8.22 8.45 1.72
CA LEU A 167 -7.68 8.30 0.38
C LEU A 167 -6.14 8.29 0.52
N ALA A 168 -5.54 7.12 0.39
CA ALA A 168 -4.09 6.97 0.39
C ALA A 168 -3.56 7.37 -0.99
N GLU A 169 -2.68 8.36 -1.04
CA GLU A 169 -1.99 8.80 -2.24
C GLU A 169 -0.64 8.11 -2.34
N TYR A 170 -0.36 7.53 -3.50
CA TYR A 170 0.87 6.79 -3.77
C TYR A 170 1.80 7.64 -4.63
N PRO A 171 2.78 8.32 -4.01
CA PRO A 171 3.81 9.05 -4.73
C PRO A 171 4.89 8.11 -5.27
N ILE A 172 5.49 8.52 -6.39
CA ILE A 172 6.62 7.85 -7.04
C ILE A 172 7.64 8.89 -7.46
N GLY A 173 8.93 8.62 -7.25
CA GLY A 173 10.02 9.50 -7.63
C GLY A 173 11.24 8.73 -8.11
N ILE A 174 12.06 9.39 -8.93
CA ILE A 174 13.34 8.87 -9.44
C ILE A 174 14.41 9.23 -8.43
N ILE A 175 15.24 8.25 -8.06
CA ILE A 175 16.34 8.46 -7.13
C ILE A 175 17.46 9.28 -7.83
N SER A 176 17.95 10.31 -7.12
CA SER A 176 18.91 11.27 -7.67
C SER A 176 20.23 10.64 -8.10
N THR A 177 20.66 9.54 -7.46
CA THR A 177 21.87 8.79 -7.74
C THR A 177 21.71 7.69 -8.80
N SER A 178 20.51 7.50 -9.36
CA SER A 178 20.26 6.50 -10.41
C SER A 178 21.08 6.78 -11.67
N ASP A 179 21.69 5.76 -12.22
CA ASP A 179 22.33 5.78 -13.54
C ASP A 179 21.31 5.52 -14.68
N ASN A 180 20.07 5.11 -14.35
CA ASN A 180 19.03 4.71 -15.28
C ASN A 180 17.86 5.70 -15.37
N LYS A 181 18.08 7.00 -15.11
CA LYS A 181 17.02 8.01 -14.97
C LYS A 181 16.06 8.10 -16.15
N GLU A 182 16.56 7.94 -17.40
CA GLU A 182 15.71 7.96 -18.59
C GLU A 182 14.75 6.76 -18.63
N LEU A 183 15.24 5.57 -18.29
CA LEU A 183 14.42 4.37 -18.20
C LEU A 183 13.42 4.45 -17.04
N ALA A 184 13.87 4.96 -15.89
CA ALA A 184 13.01 5.21 -14.73
C ALA A 184 11.86 6.16 -15.08
N ARG A 185 12.14 7.24 -15.80
CA ARG A 185 11.12 8.19 -16.28
C ARG A 185 10.16 7.51 -17.25
N GLY A 186 10.69 6.75 -18.22
CA GLY A 186 9.87 5.98 -19.15
C GLY A 186 8.94 4.99 -18.44
N PHE A 187 9.38 4.34 -17.36
CA PHE A 187 8.53 3.47 -16.57
C PHE A 187 7.42 4.23 -15.82
N ILE A 188 7.75 5.39 -15.23
CA ILE A 188 6.75 6.25 -14.58
C ILE A 188 5.73 6.76 -15.61
N ASP A 189 6.18 7.24 -16.77
CA ASP A 189 5.30 7.69 -17.86
C ASP A 189 4.39 6.55 -18.34
N PHE A 190 4.92 5.32 -18.41
CA PHE A 190 4.11 4.14 -18.72
C PHE A 190 3.03 3.91 -17.66
N LEU A 191 3.33 3.97 -16.36
CA LEU A 191 2.34 3.81 -15.28
C LEU A 191 1.21 4.85 -15.39
N LEU A 192 1.52 6.07 -15.85
CA LEU A 192 0.56 7.16 -16.03
C LEU A 192 -0.19 7.09 -17.38
N SER A 193 0.26 6.25 -18.32
CA SER A 193 -0.40 6.06 -19.62
C SER A 193 -1.76 5.35 -19.46
N PRO A 194 -2.63 5.40 -20.48
CA PRO A 194 -3.89 4.65 -20.46
C PRO A 194 -3.71 3.17 -20.17
N ASP A 195 -2.67 2.53 -20.70
CA ASP A 195 -2.41 1.11 -20.51
C ASP A 195 -1.93 0.81 -19.08
N GLY A 196 -1.02 1.62 -18.54
CA GLY A 196 -0.56 1.51 -17.15
C GLY A 196 -1.68 1.75 -16.15
N ARG A 197 -2.49 2.78 -16.37
CA ARG A 197 -3.67 3.08 -15.56
C ARG A 197 -4.70 1.96 -15.60
N ALA A 198 -4.95 1.34 -16.76
CA ALA A 198 -5.85 0.19 -16.87
C ALA A 198 -5.36 -0.99 -16.02
N ILE A 199 -4.06 -1.28 -16.04
CA ILE A 199 -3.46 -2.32 -15.19
C ILE A 199 -3.65 -1.98 -13.70
N LEU A 200 -3.36 -0.75 -13.28
CA LEU A 200 -3.50 -0.33 -11.88
C LEU A 200 -4.97 -0.46 -11.42
N SER A 201 -5.91 0.02 -12.23
CA SER A 201 -7.35 -0.05 -11.92
C SER A 201 -7.86 -1.48 -11.79
N GLN A 202 -7.41 -2.41 -12.66
CA GLN A 202 -7.77 -3.82 -12.59
C GLN A 202 -7.28 -4.50 -11.30
N HIS A 203 -6.29 -3.90 -10.63
CA HIS A 203 -5.73 -4.38 -9.36
C HIS A 203 -6.17 -3.55 -8.15
N GLY A 204 -7.32 -2.87 -8.25
CA GLY A 204 -7.92 -2.18 -7.11
C GLY A 204 -7.30 -0.81 -6.77
N PHE A 205 -6.40 -0.28 -7.61
CA PHE A 205 -5.90 1.07 -7.41
C PHE A 205 -6.85 2.11 -7.99
N GLY A 206 -7.09 3.19 -7.24
CA GLY A 206 -7.74 4.40 -7.74
C GLY A 206 -6.78 5.19 -8.64
N LEU A 207 -7.36 5.96 -9.56
CA LEU A 207 -6.63 6.82 -10.50
C LEU A 207 -6.99 8.28 -10.24
N LEU A 208 -6.03 9.19 -10.43
CA LEU A 208 -6.23 10.65 -10.39
C LEU A 208 -6.71 11.17 -11.73
#